data_1bcc165fb92c94f1db56797f9bb2e2ce
#
_entry.id   1bcc165fb92c94f1db56797f9bb2e2ce
#
_cell.length_a   1.000
_cell.length_b   1.000
_cell.length_c   1.000
_cell.angle_alpha   90.00
_cell.angle_beta   90.00
_cell.angle_gamma   90.00
#
_symmetry.space_group_name_H-M   'P 1'
#
loop_
_entity.id
_entity.type
_entity.pdbx_description
1 polymer ?
#
loop_
_entity_poly.entity_id
_entity_poly.type
_entity_poly.pdbx_seq_one_letter_code
_entity_poly.pdbx_strand_id
1 'polypeptide(L)'
;MGQLMKLHKSKQNIILTSPYEYNLYKKLNLYDENSMYKVGLARYDRFNNVNKNVSEKICILLSFTYRSFNDSLYQKSLFKKNTIKLLNDEFLNNYLENKKIDLVVIQHHHDVIRGREFGKNFSGKIKFIEQRFLSHYIKQCSLYITDFSSISFDFMFQNKPVLFYHLDVNDKIEFEEKLYMKIDYNNSIYYNNVFSLHEDLVNKIKFYVDRNFTLEKGLQEKYKSMFYYKDNITQKIVNVINNIIDNG
;
A
#
# COMPACT_ATOMS: atom_id res chain seq x y z
N MET A 1 27.72 15.50 -14.75
CA MET A 1 26.52 15.71 -15.60
C MET A 1 26.19 14.41 -16.30
N GLY A 2 25.29 13.62 -15.75
CA GLY A 2 24.86 12.35 -16.34
C GLY A 2 24.06 12.63 -17.62
N GLN A 3 24.45 12.01 -18.71
CA GLN A 3 23.65 11.98 -19.94
C GLN A 3 22.28 11.42 -19.58
N LEU A 4 21.25 12.27 -19.61
CA LEU A 4 19.86 11.82 -19.66
C LEU A 4 19.74 10.94 -20.91
N MET A 5 19.66 9.61 -20.72
CA MET A 5 19.26 8.72 -21.80
C MET A 5 17.98 9.34 -22.40
N LYS A 6 18.03 9.68 -23.69
CA LYS A 6 16.80 10.01 -24.45
C LYS A 6 15.98 8.73 -24.51
N LEU A 7 15.07 8.57 -23.56
CA LEU A 7 14.07 7.51 -23.61
C LEU A 7 13.25 7.76 -24.89
N HIS A 8 13.27 6.79 -25.80
CA HIS A 8 12.41 6.86 -26.97
C HIS A 8 10.96 6.84 -26.50
N LYS A 9 10.18 7.80 -26.97
CA LYS A 9 8.76 7.92 -26.66
C LYS A 9 8.03 6.65 -27.09
N SER A 10 7.29 6.05 -26.16
CA SER A 10 6.53 4.84 -26.48
C SER A 10 5.34 5.18 -27.40
N LYS A 11 5.12 4.34 -28.40
CA LYS A 11 3.94 4.40 -29.29
C LYS A 11 2.76 3.60 -28.72
N GLN A 12 2.91 3.01 -27.54
CA GLN A 12 1.86 2.21 -26.93
C GLN A 12 0.80 3.08 -26.27
N ASN A 13 -0.44 2.63 -26.33
CA ASN A 13 -1.53 3.19 -25.55
C ASN A 13 -1.40 2.76 -24.08
N ILE A 14 -1.60 3.68 -23.14
CA ILE A 14 -1.48 3.40 -21.71
C ILE A 14 -2.69 3.93 -20.94
N ILE A 15 -3.21 3.13 -20.03
CA ILE A 15 -4.24 3.52 -19.08
C ILE A 15 -3.57 4.00 -17.81
N LEU A 16 -3.86 5.23 -17.41
CA LEU A 16 -3.31 5.87 -16.24
C LEU A 16 -4.27 5.80 -15.07
N THR A 17 -3.71 5.64 -13.89
CA THR A 17 -4.49 5.42 -12.66
C THR A 17 -4.71 6.68 -11.86
N SER A 18 -3.82 7.67 -12.02
CA SER A 18 -3.83 8.88 -11.21
C SER A 18 -3.33 10.11 -11.97
N PRO A 19 -3.74 11.33 -11.55
CA PRO A 19 -3.15 12.58 -12.03
C PRO A 19 -1.64 12.67 -11.83
N TYR A 20 -1.12 12.07 -10.75
CA TYR A 20 0.31 12.02 -10.46
C TYR A 20 1.06 11.24 -11.57
N GLU A 21 0.57 10.06 -11.93
CA GLU A 21 1.16 9.22 -12.97
C GLU A 21 1.16 9.93 -14.33
N TYR A 22 0.05 10.59 -14.69
CA TYR A 22 -0.03 11.39 -15.89
C TYR A 22 1.03 12.50 -15.91
N ASN A 23 1.14 13.28 -14.84
CA ASN A 23 2.08 14.39 -14.77
C ASN A 23 3.53 13.89 -14.83
N LEU A 24 3.82 12.74 -14.19
CA LEU A 24 5.13 12.12 -14.24
C LEU A 24 5.49 11.70 -15.67
N TYR A 25 4.61 10.99 -16.38
CA TYR A 25 4.87 10.49 -17.72
C TYR A 25 4.95 11.62 -18.74
N LYS A 26 4.13 12.66 -18.57
CA LYS A 26 4.24 13.89 -19.37
C LYS A 26 5.58 14.60 -19.15
N LYS A 27 6.00 14.78 -17.88
CA LYS A 27 7.28 15.41 -17.53
C LYS A 27 8.48 14.63 -18.08
N LEU A 28 8.42 13.30 -18.06
CA LEU A 28 9.46 12.43 -18.58
C LEU A 28 9.37 12.21 -20.09
N ASN A 29 8.33 12.70 -20.74
CA ASN A 29 8.05 12.53 -22.17
C ASN A 29 8.05 11.05 -22.62
N LEU A 30 7.46 10.17 -21.80
CA LEU A 30 7.48 8.72 -22.03
C LEU A 30 6.46 8.25 -23.06
N TYR A 31 5.33 8.95 -23.20
CA TYR A 31 4.22 8.62 -24.10
C TYR A 31 3.69 9.86 -24.82
N ASP A 32 3.01 9.64 -25.95
CA ASP A 32 2.22 10.69 -26.58
C ASP A 32 0.99 11.02 -25.71
N GLU A 33 0.64 12.31 -25.61
CA GLU A 33 -0.51 12.71 -24.77
C GLU A 33 -1.81 12.04 -25.25
N ASN A 34 -1.97 11.83 -26.56
CA ASN A 34 -3.13 11.17 -27.16
C ASN A 34 -3.20 9.67 -26.87
N SER A 35 -2.08 9.05 -26.43
CA SER A 35 -2.02 7.63 -26.03
C SER A 35 -2.13 7.43 -24.52
N MET A 36 -2.32 8.50 -23.74
CA MET A 36 -2.45 8.46 -22.28
C MET A 36 -3.91 8.61 -21.84
N TYR A 37 -4.55 7.50 -21.52
CA TYR A 37 -5.97 7.43 -21.13
C TYR A 37 -6.16 7.51 -19.62
N LYS A 38 -6.79 8.58 -19.13
CA LYS A 38 -7.00 8.91 -17.71
C LYS A 38 -8.25 8.19 -17.19
N VAL A 39 -8.12 6.94 -16.80
CA VAL A 39 -9.28 6.10 -16.43
C VAL A 39 -9.17 5.53 -15.03
N GLY A 40 -8.13 4.79 -14.71
CA GLY A 40 -7.98 4.07 -13.44
C GLY A 40 -7.81 2.57 -13.62
N LEU A 41 -7.87 1.81 -12.53
CA LEU A 41 -7.72 0.35 -12.54
C LEU A 41 -9.08 -0.33 -12.39
N ALA A 42 -9.42 -1.26 -13.30
CA ALA A 42 -10.67 -2.03 -13.26
C ALA A 42 -10.94 -2.70 -11.90
N ARG A 43 -9.88 -3.13 -11.19
CA ARG A 43 -10.02 -3.78 -9.88
C ARG A 43 -10.69 -2.88 -8.83
N TYR A 44 -10.72 -1.57 -9.01
CA TYR A 44 -11.32 -0.64 -8.05
C TYR A 44 -12.85 -0.72 -8.03
N ASP A 45 -13.50 -1.11 -9.14
CA ASP A 45 -14.95 -1.29 -9.17
C ASP A 45 -15.44 -2.33 -8.16
N ARG A 46 -14.58 -3.29 -7.79
CA ARG A 46 -14.88 -4.31 -6.78
C ARG A 46 -15.07 -3.75 -5.36
N PHE A 47 -14.59 -2.53 -5.11
CA PHE A 47 -14.72 -1.88 -3.79
C PHE A 47 -16.02 -1.08 -3.66
N ASN A 48 -16.72 -0.79 -4.77
CA ASN A 48 -17.98 -0.04 -4.76
C ASN A 48 -19.18 -0.89 -4.33
N ASN A 49 -19.11 -2.21 -4.53
CA ASN A 49 -20.19 -3.16 -4.24
C ASN A 49 -20.04 -3.84 -2.86
N VAL A 50 -19.33 -3.22 -1.94
CA VAL A 50 -19.27 -3.76 -0.57
C VAL A 50 -20.59 -3.40 0.12
N ASN A 51 -21.55 -4.34 0.10
CA ASN A 51 -22.66 -4.32 1.04
C ASN A 51 -22.06 -4.23 2.44
N LYS A 52 -22.29 -3.13 3.14
CA LYS A 52 -21.94 -2.95 4.56
C LYS A 52 -22.85 -3.82 5.45
N ASN A 53 -23.08 -5.06 5.05
CA ASN A 53 -23.79 -6.01 5.86
C ASN A 53 -22.82 -6.56 6.92
N VAL A 54 -22.81 -5.86 8.03
CA VAL A 54 -23.06 -6.41 9.35
C VAL A 54 -21.97 -7.33 9.93
N SER A 55 -21.51 -6.96 11.13
CA SER A 55 -20.80 -7.79 12.11
C SER A 55 -19.45 -8.39 11.70
N GLU A 56 -18.85 -7.93 10.63
CA GLU A 56 -17.47 -8.35 10.35
C GLU A 56 -16.56 -7.74 11.41
N LYS A 57 -15.80 -8.64 12.03
CA LYS A 57 -14.84 -8.27 13.06
C LYS A 57 -13.86 -7.23 12.51
N ILE A 58 -13.73 -6.11 13.18
CA ILE A 58 -12.81 -5.05 12.76
C ILE A 58 -11.39 -5.59 12.73
N CYS A 59 -10.65 -5.32 11.67
CA CYS A 59 -9.26 -5.75 11.55
C CYS A 59 -8.34 -4.67 10.97
N ILE A 60 -7.07 -4.79 11.30
CA ILE A 60 -5.96 -4.02 10.75
C ILE A 60 -5.14 -4.98 9.89
N LEU A 61 -4.85 -4.61 8.65
CA LEU A 61 -3.97 -5.36 7.77
C LEU A 61 -2.53 -4.88 7.94
N LEU A 62 -1.60 -5.82 8.07
CA LEU A 62 -0.17 -5.59 8.06
C LEU A 62 0.47 -6.41 6.96
N SER A 63 1.16 -5.77 6.02
CA SER A 63 2.03 -6.46 5.08
C SER A 63 3.13 -5.54 4.58
N PHE A 64 4.32 -6.08 4.41
CA PHE A 64 5.49 -5.37 3.94
C PHE A 64 5.97 -5.92 2.59
N THR A 65 6.64 -5.06 1.83
CA THR A 65 7.26 -5.43 0.57
C THR A 65 8.43 -6.40 0.82
N TYR A 66 8.58 -7.38 -0.06
CA TYR A 66 9.68 -8.33 -0.02
C TYR A 66 11.05 -7.62 -0.05
N ARG A 67 12.02 -8.19 0.68
CA ARG A 67 13.43 -7.76 0.66
C ARG A 67 14.29 -8.82 -0.02
N SER A 68 14.97 -8.42 -1.09
CA SER A 68 15.78 -9.30 -1.93
C SER A 68 17.10 -9.77 -1.30
N PHE A 69 17.37 -9.45 -0.02
CA PHE A 69 18.62 -9.88 0.63
C PHE A 69 18.76 -11.40 0.70
N ASN A 70 20.01 -11.88 0.82
CA ASN A 70 20.26 -13.25 1.22
C ASN A 70 19.83 -13.51 2.67
N ASP A 71 19.69 -14.77 3.07
CA ASP A 71 19.11 -15.13 4.38
C ASP A 71 19.96 -14.66 5.56
N SER A 72 21.30 -14.65 5.42
CA SER A 72 22.18 -14.13 6.47
C SER A 72 21.98 -12.64 6.72
N LEU A 73 21.84 -11.83 5.66
CA LEU A 73 21.56 -10.40 5.77
C LEU A 73 20.14 -10.17 6.30
N TYR A 74 19.15 -10.94 5.83
CA TYR A 74 17.78 -10.86 6.33
C TYR A 74 17.72 -11.06 7.85
N GLN A 75 18.42 -12.07 8.38
CA GLN A 75 18.44 -12.34 9.81
C GLN A 75 18.98 -11.17 10.66
N LYS A 76 19.89 -10.38 10.10
CA LYS A 76 20.55 -9.25 10.77
C LYS A 76 19.88 -7.90 10.48
N SER A 77 18.92 -7.84 9.55
CA SER A 77 18.33 -6.60 9.06
C SER A 77 17.46 -5.90 10.09
N LEU A 78 17.41 -4.57 10.02
CA LEU A 78 16.44 -3.77 10.76
C LEU A 78 15.02 -4.11 10.33
N PHE A 79 14.80 -4.48 9.07
CA PHE A 79 13.51 -4.96 8.57
C PHE A 79 12.94 -6.08 9.45
N LYS A 80 13.69 -7.19 9.60
CA LYS A 80 13.26 -8.30 10.44
C LYS A 80 13.10 -7.89 11.89
N LYS A 81 14.11 -7.20 12.45
CA LYS A 81 14.12 -6.79 13.86
C LYS A 81 12.90 -5.92 14.20
N ASN A 82 12.62 -4.90 13.40
CA ASN A 82 11.53 -3.97 13.66
C ASN A 82 10.16 -4.58 13.36
N THR A 83 10.05 -5.50 12.38
CA THR A 83 8.82 -6.27 12.17
C THR A 83 8.51 -7.14 13.39
N ILE A 84 9.49 -7.89 13.91
CA ILE A 84 9.30 -8.72 15.11
C ILE A 84 8.97 -7.85 16.32
N LYS A 85 9.63 -6.69 16.48
CA LYS A 85 9.32 -5.73 17.55
C LYS A 85 7.86 -5.29 17.50
N LEU A 86 7.33 -4.96 16.31
CA LEU A 86 5.94 -4.55 16.14
C LEU A 86 4.96 -5.68 16.49
N LEU A 87 5.23 -6.89 16.04
CA LEU A 87 4.37 -8.05 16.31
C LEU A 87 4.38 -8.48 17.79
N ASN A 88 5.50 -8.28 18.50
CA ASN A 88 5.65 -8.59 19.92
C ASN A 88 5.37 -7.40 20.86
N ASP A 89 4.85 -6.30 20.36
CA ASP A 89 4.49 -5.17 21.21
C ASP A 89 3.29 -5.52 22.09
N GLU A 90 3.55 -5.87 23.34
CA GLU A 90 2.54 -6.28 24.32
C GLU A 90 1.51 -5.18 24.56
N PHE A 91 1.94 -3.92 24.60
CA PHE A 91 1.04 -2.79 24.82
C PHE A 91 0.05 -2.65 23.66
N LEU A 92 0.53 -2.70 22.42
CA LEU A 92 -0.32 -2.66 21.23
C LEU A 92 -1.24 -3.88 21.18
N ASN A 93 -0.72 -5.08 21.41
CA ASN A 93 -1.48 -6.33 21.35
C ASN A 93 -2.62 -6.33 22.39
N ASN A 94 -2.33 -5.97 23.65
CA ASN A 94 -3.32 -5.85 24.70
C ASN A 94 -4.37 -4.77 24.39
N TYR A 95 -3.94 -3.63 23.83
CA TYR A 95 -4.85 -2.57 23.43
C TYR A 95 -5.81 -3.03 22.33
N LEU A 96 -5.31 -3.67 21.27
CA LEU A 96 -6.15 -4.19 20.18
C LEU A 96 -7.09 -5.31 20.67
N GLU A 97 -6.63 -6.16 21.57
CA GLU A 97 -7.45 -7.21 22.17
C GLU A 97 -8.63 -6.63 22.96
N ASN A 98 -8.37 -5.63 23.81
CA ASN A 98 -9.41 -4.93 24.58
C ASN A 98 -10.44 -4.24 23.67
N LYS A 99 -10.02 -3.75 22.50
CA LYS A 99 -10.89 -3.16 21.47
C LYS A 99 -11.55 -4.21 20.57
N LYS A 100 -11.25 -5.50 20.73
CA LYS A 100 -11.73 -6.62 19.90
C LYS A 100 -11.34 -6.47 18.41
N ILE A 101 -10.15 -5.95 18.15
CA ILE A 101 -9.61 -5.73 16.81
C ILE A 101 -8.56 -6.79 16.52
N ASP A 102 -8.66 -7.45 15.37
CA ASP A 102 -7.64 -8.42 14.93
C ASP A 102 -6.53 -7.72 14.15
N LEU A 103 -5.28 -8.11 14.41
CA LEU A 103 -4.14 -7.79 13.55
C LEU A 103 -3.94 -8.92 12.55
N VAL A 104 -4.20 -8.65 11.28
CA VAL A 104 -4.06 -9.62 10.18
C VAL A 104 -2.73 -9.37 9.49
N VAL A 105 -1.87 -10.37 9.48
CA VAL A 105 -0.53 -10.29 8.90
C VAL A 105 -0.46 -11.15 7.64
N ILE A 106 -0.08 -10.53 6.53
CA ILE A 106 0.19 -11.23 5.28
C ILE A 106 1.66 -11.07 4.94
N GLN A 107 2.38 -12.19 4.95
CA GLN A 107 3.75 -12.23 4.48
C GLN A 107 3.82 -12.38 2.97
N HIS A 108 4.86 -11.78 2.38
CA HIS A 108 5.12 -11.96 0.97
C HIS A 108 5.47 -13.43 0.68
N HIS A 109 4.91 -14.01 -0.41
CA HIS A 109 5.09 -15.43 -0.72
C HIS A 109 6.55 -15.85 -0.87
N HIS A 110 7.44 -14.97 -1.36
CA HIS A 110 8.86 -15.25 -1.44
C HIS A 110 9.52 -15.42 -0.06
N ASP A 111 9.03 -14.72 0.98
CA ASP A 111 9.55 -14.92 2.34
C ASP A 111 9.11 -16.27 2.88
N VAL A 112 7.88 -16.68 2.61
CA VAL A 112 7.35 -18.00 3.00
C VAL A 112 8.13 -19.13 2.31
N ILE A 113 8.35 -19.05 1.00
CA ILE A 113 9.12 -20.05 0.23
C ILE A 113 10.56 -20.16 0.75
N ARG A 114 11.16 -19.07 1.20
CA ARG A 114 12.52 -19.05 1.75
C ARG A 114 12.59 -19.43 3.23
N GLY A 115 11.48 -19.83 3.84
CA GLY A 115 11.42 -20.16 5.26
C GLY A 115 11.67 -18.96 6.19
N ARG A 116 11.42 -17.74 5.72
CA ARG A 116 11.58 -16.50 6.47
C ARG A 116 10.32 -16.13 7.26
N GLU A 117 9.55 -17.10 7.64
CA GLU A 117 8.34 -16.88 8.43
C GLU A 117 8.67 -16.18 9.75
N PHE A 118 7.82 -15.25 10.18
CA PHE A 118 7.98 -14.51 11.42
C PHE A 118 7.71 -15.38 12.67
N GLY A 119 7.62 -16.68 12.54
CA GLY A 119 7.37 -17.57 13.67
C GLY A 119 5.89 -17.63 14.09
N LYS A 120 5.56 -18.66 14.87
CA LYS A 120 4.16 -18.97 15.23
C LYS A 120 3.77 -18.53 16.64
N ASN A 121 4.70 -18.01 17.44
CA ASN A 121 4.51 -17.75 18.86
C ASN A 121 4.40 -16.26 19.17
N PHE A 122 3.40 -15.60 18.57
CA PHE A 122 3.07 -14.23 18.94
C PHE A 122 1.92 -14.22 19.95
N SER A 123 2.02 -13.33 20.94
CA SER A 123 0.92 -13.04 21.87
C SER A 123 -0.20 -12.26 21.16
N GLY A 124 -1.43 -12.45 21.60
CA GLY A 124 -2.58 -11.67 21.13
C GLY A 124 -3.31 -12.28 19.92
N LYS A 125 -4.22 -11.49 19.35
CA LYS A 125 -5.09 -11.90 18.23
C LYS A 125 -4.46 -11.62 16.87
N ILE A 126 -3.19 -12.02 16.71
CA ILE A 126 -2.50 -11.93 15.43
C ILE A 126 -2.90 -13.11 14.55
N LYS A 127 -3.37 -12.81 13.35
CA LYS A 127 -3.76 -13.82 12.36
C LYS A 127 -2.81 -13.77 11.18
N PHE A 128 -2.03 -14.83 11.00
CA PHE A 128 -1.24 -14.99 9.78
C PHE A 128 -2.09 -15.61 8.68
N ILE A 129 -2.16 -14.92 7.55
CA ILE A 129 -3.03 -15.28 6.43
C ILE A 129 -2.18 -15.44 5.17
N GLU A 130 -2.51 -16.45 4.36
CA GLU A 130 -1.86 -16.65 3.07
C GLU A 130 -2.21 -15.54 2.07
N GLN A 131 -1.26 -15.19 1.20
CA GLN A 131 -1.41 -14.11 0.21
C GLN A 131 -2.62 -14.27 -0.71
N ARG A 132 -3.08 -15.49 -0.98
CA ARG A 132 -4.28 -15.74 -1.80
C ARG A 132 -5.56 -15.12 -1.23
N PHE A 133 -5.61 -14.86 0.07
CA PHE A 133 -6.75 -14.22 0.74
C PHE A 133 -6.64 -12.69 0.81
N LEU A 134 -5.57 -12.10 0.28
CA LEU A 134 -5.29 -10.67 0.36
C LEU A 134 -6.48 -9.81 -0.14
N SER A 135 -7.08 -10.17 -1.27
CA SER A 135 -8.21 -9.41 -1.86
C SER A 135 -9.45 -9.35 -0.95
N HIS A 136 -9.66 -10.38 -0.12
CA HIS A 136 -10.72 -10.40 0.90
C HIS A 136 -10.39 -9.40 2.01
N TYR A 137 -9.18 -9.45 2.55
CA TYR A 137 -8.77 -8.59 3.66
C TYR A 137 -8.60 -7.12 3.28
N ILE A 138 -8.26 -6.79 2.03
CA ILE A 138 -8.29 -5.41 1.52
C ILE A 138 -9.69 -4.80 1.65
N LYS A 139 -10.75 -5.59 1.43
CA LYS A 139 -12.13 -5.13 1.60
C LYS A 139 -12.51 -5.02 3.08
N GLN A 140 -12.16 -6.02 3.87
CA GLN A 140 -12.60 -6.18 5.24
C GLN A 140 -11.87 -5.25 6.22
N CYS A 141 -10.53 -5.17 6.14
CA CYS A 141 -9.75 -4.40 7.10
C CYS A 141 -10.01 -2.89 7.01
N SER A 142 -9.98 -2.24 8.17
CA SER A 142 -10.29 -0.81 8.31
C SER A 142 -9.05 0.08 8.25
N LEU A 143 -7.85 -0.47 8.44
CA LEU A 143 -6.57 0.21 8.40
C LEU A 143 -5.51 -0.69 7.77
N TYR A 144 -4.57 -0.10 7.05
CA TYR A 144 -3.45 -0.80 6.45
C TYR A 144 -2.11 -0.25 6.96
N ILE A 145 -1.23 -1.15 7.39
CA ILE A 145 0.15 -0.84 7.79
C ILE A 145 1.07 -1.50 6.77
N THR A 146 1.94 -0.71 6.17
CA THR A 146 2.87 -1.19 5.14
C THR A 146 4.12 -0.31 5.09
N ASP A 147 5.07 -0.67 4.25
CA ASP A 147 6.23 0.17 3.93
C ASP A 147 5.97 1.04 2.68
N PHE A 148 6.01 0.46 1.48
CA PHE A 148 5.76 1.14 0.19
C PHE A 148 4.97 0.26 -0.80
N SER A 149 4.17 -0.66 -0.30
CA SER A 149 3.37 -1.54 -1.14
C SER A 149 2.29 -0.79 -1.92
N SER A 150 2.11 -1.15 -3.19
CA SER A 150 1.04 -0.60 -4.05
C SER A 150 -0.38 -0.95 -3.57
N ILE A 151 -0.54 -1.90 -2.66
CA ILE A 151 -1.82 -2.21 -2.00
C ILE A 151 -2.36 -1.01 -1.21
N SER A 152 -1.47 -0.10 -0.80
CA SER A 152 -1.86 1.16 -0.15
C SER A 152 -2.90 1.95 -0.97
N PHE A 153 -2.78 1.95 -2.29
CA PHE A 153 -3.75 2.61 -3.18
C PHE A 153 -5.14 1.98 -3.12
N ASP A 154 -5.23 0.66 -2.90
CA ASP A 154 -6.51 -0.03 -2.76
C ASP A 154 -7.25 0.40 -1.48
N PHE A 155 -6.51 0.66 -0.38
CA PHE A 155 -7.08 1.22 0.85
C PHE A 155 -7.46 2.69 0.70
N MET A 156 -6.59 3.50 0.09
CA MET A 156 -6.84 4.92 -0.17
C MET A 156 -8.06 5.11 -1.07
N PHE A 157 -8.25 4.25 -2.08
CA PHE A 157 -9.42 4.27 -2.94
C PHE A 157 -10.73 4.09 -2.14
N GLN A 158 -10.71 3.25 -1.10
CA GLN A 158 -11.82 3.02 -0.18
C GLN A 158 -11.95 4.08 0.92
N ASN A 159 -11.13 5.14 0.93
CA ASN A 159 -11.02 6.13 2.00
C ASN A 159 -10.68 5.51 3.37
N LYS A 160 -9.86 4.47 3.37
CA LYS A 160 -9.34 3.83 4.59
C LYS A 160 -7.94 4.35 4.92
N PRO A 161 -7.59 4.55 6.20
CA PRO A 161 -6.26 5.02 6.57
C PRO A 161 -5.17 4.02 6.19
N VAL A 162 -4.03 4.58 5.76
CA VAL A 162 -2.80 3.84 5.48
C VAL A 162 -1.68 4.46 6.31
N LEU A 163 -0.91 3.61 7.00
CA LEU A 163 0.27 3.99 7.75
C LEU A 163 1.51 3.37 7.09
N PHE A 164 2.47 4.20 6.74
CA PHE A 164 3.70 3.77 6.11
C PHE A 164 4.80 3.63 7.16
N TYR A 165 5.19 2.41 7.47
CA TYR A 165 6.24 2.12 8.44
C TYR A 165 7.55 1.78 7.73
N HIS A 166 8.46 2.74 7.70
CA HIS A 166 9.78 2.60 7.09
C HIS A 166 10.78 2.03 8.10
N LEU A 167 10.60 0.76 8.40
CA LEU A 167 11.30 0.04 9.47
C LEU A 167 12.80 -0.20 9.22
N ASP A 168 13.27 -0.02 7.99
CA ASP A 168 14.66 -0.25 7.58
C ASP A 168 15.35 0.96 6.90
N VAL A 169 14.75 2.15 7.00
CA VAL A 169 15.32 3.38 6.40
C VAL A 169 16.73 3.69 6.88
N ASN A 170 17.05 3.33 8.11
CA ASN A 170 18.35 3.51 8.73
C ASN A 170 19.24 2.25 8.67
N ASP A 171 18.82 1.22 7.93
CA ASP A 171 19.63 0.03 7.77
C ASP A 171 20.88 0.34 6.94
N LYS A 172 22.02 -0.21 7.37
CA LYS A 172 23.28 -0.13 6.61
C LYS A 172 23.32 -1.10 5.43
N ILE A 173 22.39 -2.06 5.41
CA ILE A 173 22.26 -3.02 4.33
C ILE A 173 21.73 -2.29 3.09
N GLU A 174 22.50 -2.31 2.02
CA GLU A 174 22.05 -1.80 0.73
C GLU A 174 21.32 -2.90 -0.04
N PHE A 175 20.19 -2.54 -0.61
CA PHE A 175 19.39 -3.41 -1.48
C PHE A 175 18.70 -2.55 -2.55
N GLU A 176 18.33 -3.17 -3.66
CA GLU A 176 17.80 -2.44 -4.83
C GLU A 176 16.54 -1.65 -4.48
N GLU A 177 15.66 -2.20 -3.69
CA GLU A 177 14.41 -1.56 -3.26
C GLU A 177 14.64 -0.28 -2.44
N LYS A 178 15.79 -0.15 -1.77
CA LYS A 178 16.16 1.06 -1.01
C LYS A 178 16.32 2.29 -1.91
N LEU A 179 16.60 2.10 -3.18
CA LEU A 179 16.65 3.20 -4.16
C LEU A 179 15.30 3.87 -4.36
N TYR A 180 14.21 3.13 -4.22
CA TYR A 180 12.85 3.63 -4.35
C TYR A 180 12.39 4.41 -3.11
N MET A 181 13.10 4.29 -1.98
CA MET A 181 12.83 5.05 -0.75
C MET A 181 13.23 6.53 -0.83
N LYS A 182 13.89 6.96 -1.90
CA LYS A 182 14.20 8.38 -2.17
C LYS A 182 12.99 9.17 -2.68
N ILE A 183 11.80 8.82 -2.24
CA ILE A 183 10.57 9.55 -2.58
C ILE A 183 10.53 10.83 -1.75
N ASP A 184 10.23 11.96 -2.37
CA ASP A 184 9.97 13.21 -1.66
C ASP A 184 8.65 13.10 -0.88
N TYR A 185 8.77 12.70 0.38
CA TYR A 185 7.62 12.49 1.26
C TYR A 185 6.87 13.78 1.60
N ASN A 186 7.51 14.94 1.51
CA ASN A 186 6.90 16.22 1.86
C ASN A 186 5.83 16.65 0.86
N ASN A 187 5.98 16.27 -0.41
CA ASN A 187 5.03 16.55 -1.48
C ASN A 187 4.26 15.34 -1.98
N SER A 188 4.41 14.18 -1.31
CA SER A 188 3.89 12.92 -1.80
C SER A 188 2.53 12.56 -1.17
N ILE A 189 1.95 11.49 -1.72
CA ILE A 189 0.77 10.80 -1.21
C ILE A 189 0.90 10.30 0.24
N TYR A 190 2.12 10.26 0.78
CA TYR A 190 2.47 9.71 2.10
C TYR A 190 2.35 10.72 3.24
N TYR A 191 1.95 11.94 2.96
CA TYR A 191 1.93 13.06 3.90
C TYR A 191 1.33 12.71 5.27
N ASN A 192 2.10 13.00 6.35
CA ASN A 192 1.75 12.81 7.76
C ASN A 192 1.48 11.38 8.24
N ASN A 193 1.67 10.36 7.40
CA ASN A 193 1.45 8.96 7.77
C ASN A 193 2.67 8.07 7.52
N VAL A 194 3.87 8.66 7.49
CA VAL A 194 5.14 7.93 7.38
C VAL A 194 5.85 7.92 8.73
N PHE A 195 6.23 6.76 9.18
CA PHE A 195 6.84 6.51 10.48
C PHE A 195 8.13 5.72 10.32
N SER A 196 9.19 6.15 10.99
CA SER A 196 10.44 5.41 11.17
C SER A 196 10.63 4.96 12.62
N LEU A 197 9.95 5.63 13.55
CA LEU A 197 9.96 5.29 14.96
C LEU A 197 8.75 4.40 15.31
N HIS A 198 9.03 3.35 16.06
CA HIS A 198 8.01 2.37 16.48
C HIS A 198 6.90 3.01 17.32
N GLU A 199 7.28 3.84 18.29
CA GLU A 199 6.34 4.48 19.21
C GLU A 199 5.36 5.42 18.48
N ASP A 200 5.83 6.17 17.49
CA ASP A 200 4.99 7.07 16.69
C ASP A 200 3.96 6.29 15.87
N LEU A 201 4.38 5.16 15.29
CA LEU A 201 3.46 4.25 14.60
C LEU A 201 2.37 3.72 15.54
N VAL A 202 2.76 3.20 16.72
CA VAL A 202 1.81 2.66 17.71
C VAL A 202 0.83 3.74 18.16
N ASN A 203 1.29 4.96 18.43
CA ASN A 203 0.44 6.09 18.78
C ASN A 203 -0.54 6.44 17.65
N LYS A 204 -0.11 6.38 16.39
CA LYS A 204 -1.01 6.66 15.24
C LYS A 204 -2.01 5.54 15.01
N ILE A 205 -1.64 4.28 15.25
CA ILE A 205 -2.61 3.16 15.24
C ILE A 205 -3.73 3.42 16.26
N LYS A 206 -3.36 3.73 17.52
CA LYS A 206 -4.33 4.06 18.58
C LYS A 206 -5.23 5.23 18.20
N PHE A 207 -4.64 6.30 17.65
CA PHE A 207 -5.40 7.46 17.17
C PHE A 207 -6.50 7.07 16.19
N TYR A 208 -6.23 6.19 15.22
CA TYR A 208 -7.24 5.74 14.27
C TYR A 208 -8.26 4.77 14.89
N VAL A 209 -7.81 3.87 15.76
CA VAL A 209 -8.70 2.94 16.47
C VAL A 209 -9.71 3.72 17.33
N ASP A 210 -9.27 4.70 18.11
CA ASP A 210 -10.14 5.50 18.99
C ASP A 210 -11.12 6.39 18.21
N ARG A 211 -10.85 6.65 16.93
CA ARG A 211 -11.72 7.42 16.02
C ARG A 211 -12.49 6.54 15.02
N ASN A 212 -12.63 5.24 15.31
CA ASN A 212 -13.29 4.28 14.43
C ASN A 212 -12.75 4.35 12.99
N PHE A 213 -11.44 4.47 12.84
CA PHE A 213 -10.71 4.54 11.55
C PHE A 213 -11.14 5.69 10.63
N THR A 214 -11.71 6.73 11.19
CA THR A 214 -12.10 7.93 10.42
C THR A 214 -10.86 8.71 9.99
N LEU A 215 -10.76 8.97 8.68
CA LEU A 215 -9.69 9.81 8.13
C LEU A 215 -9.88 11.27 8.51
N GLU A 216 -8.76 11.97 8.70
CA GLU A 216 -8.74 13.43 8.80
C GLU A 216 -9.22 14.05 7.46
N LYS A 217 -9.97 15.14 7.54
CA LYS A 217 -10.62 15.79 6.39
C LYS A 217 -9.62 16.09 5.24
N GLY A 218 -8.46 16.67 5.57
CA GLY A 218 -7.44 16.98 4.56
C GLY A 218 -6.87 15.73 3.87
N LEU A 219 -6.79 14.60 4.58
CA LEU A 219 -6.34 13.33 4.01
C LEU A 219 -7.41 12.70 3.12
N GLN A 220 -8.69 12.84 3.47
CA GLN A 220 -9.80 12.40 2.61
C GLN A 220 -9.80 13.14 1.27
N GLU A 221 -9.62 14.45 1.30
CA GLU A 221 -9.55 15.27 0.09
C GLU A 221 -8.37 14.87 -0.78
N LYS A 222 -7.22 14.63 -0.16
CA LYS A 222 -6.03 14.15 -0.85
C LYS A 222 -6.26 12.79 -1.50
N TYR A 223 -6.85 11.82 -0.80
CA TYR A 223 -7.15 10.50 -1.37
C TYR A 223 -8.12 10.60 -2.54
N LYS A 224 -9.13 11.48 -2.46
CA LYS A 224 -10.05 11.70 -3.57
C LYS A 224 -9.34 12.23 -4.82
N SER A 225 -8.38 13.14 -4.65
CA SER A 225 -7.64 13.75 -5.77
C SER A 225 -6.66 12.81 -6.45
N MET A 226 -6.36 11.65 -5.84
CA MET A 226 -5.43 10.67 -6.40
C MET A 226 -6.02 9.82 -7.52
N PHE A 227 -7.35 9.77 -7.66
CA PHE A 227 -8.03 8.88 -8.59
C PHE A 227 -8.91 9.68 -9.55
N TYR A 228 -8.90 9.31 -10.83
CA TYR A 228 -9.73 9.97 -11.84
C TYR A 228 -11.22 9.70 -11.65
N TYR A 229 -11.56 8.43 -11.36
CA TYR A 229 -12.94 7.99 -11.20
C TYR A 229 -13.07 7.09 -9.97
N LYS A 230 -14.28 7.04 -9.42
CA LYS A 230 -14.63 6.19 -8.27
C LYS A 230 -15.54 5.03 -8.65
N ASP A 231 -16.13 5.06 -9.86
CA ASP A 231 -17.10 4.07 -10.33
C ASP A 231 -17.01 3.84 -11.84
N ASN A 232 -17.59 2.74 -12.28
CA ASN A 232 -17.70 2.36 -13.69
C ASN A 232 -16.34 2.37 -14.44
N ILE A 233 -15.25 2.11 -13.73
CA ILE A 233 -13.90 2.18 -14.29
C ILE A 233 -13.70 1.10 -15.35
N THR A 234 -14.20 -0.11 -15.11
CA THR A 234 -14.14 -1.21 -16.08
C THR A 234 -14.82 -0.84 -17.39
N GLN A 235 -16.03 -0.24 -17.33
CA GLN A 235 -16.73 0.19 -18.54
C GLN A 235 -16.00 1.30 -19.29
N LYS A 236 -15.38 2.24 -18.54
CA LYS A 236 -14.55 3.30 -19.15
C LYS A 236 -13.32 2.73 -19.86
N ILE A 237 -12.69 1.69 -19.29
CA ILE A 237 -11.58 0.98 -19.96
C ILE A 237 -12.06 0.30 -21.24
N VAL A 238 -13.19 -0.40 -21.21
CA VAL A 238 -13.77 -1.05 -22.40
C VAL A 238 -14.04 -0.01 -23.50
N ASN A 239 -14.62 1.13 -23.15
CA ASN A 239 -14.87 2.21 -24.12
C ASN A 239 -13.58 2.74 -24.74
N VAL A 240 -12.50 2.89 -23.96
CA VAL A 240 -11.18 3.29 -24.48
C VAL A 240 -10.64 2.25 -25.46
N ILE A 241 -10.74 0.96 -25.11
CA ILE A 241 -10.28 -0.14 -25.99
C ILE A 241 -11.03 -0.13 -27.32
N ASN A 242 -12.37 -0.01 -27.28
CA ASN A 242 -13.20 0.03 -28.49
C ASN A 242 -12.83 1.23 -29.37
N ASN A 243 -12.66 2.42 -28.77
CA ASN A 243 -12.25 3.62 -29.51
C ASN A 243 -10.88 3.48 -30.18
N ILE A 244 -9.94 2.74 -29.55
CA ILE A 244 -8.63 2.47 -30.15
C ILE A 244 -8.76 1.53 -31.34
N ILE A 245 -9.63 0.50 -31.24
CA ILE A 245 -9.86 -0.49 -32.31
C ILE A 245 -10.55 0.18 -33.50
N ASP A 246 -11.55 1.03 -33.23
CA ASP A 246 -12.37 1.65 -34.29
C ASP A 246 -11.63 2.75 -35.05
N ASN A 247 -10.57 3.35 -34.47
CA ASN A 247 -9.81 4.46 -35.04
C ASN A 247 -8.36 4.09 -35.43
N GLY A 248 -7.94 2.86 -35.25
CA GLY A 248 -6.61 2.34 -35.61
C GLY A 248 -6.61 1.48 -36.83
#